data_d12afd9a997c7324bbe263bc3085bb44
#
_entry.id   d12afd9a997c7324bbe263bc3085bb44
#
_cell.length_a   1.000
_cell.length_b   1.000
_cell.length_c   1.000
_cell.angle_alpha   90.00
_cell.angle_beta   90.00
_cell.angle_gamma   90.00
#
_symmetry.space_group_name_H-M   'P 1'
#
loop_
_entity.id
_entity.type
_entity.pdbx_description
1 polymer ?
#
loop_
_entity_poly.entity_id
_entity_poly.type
_entity_poly.pdbx_seq_one_letter_code
_entity_poly.pdbx_strand_id
1 'polypeptide(L)'
;MSKEIEIGQIVRSKAGRDKGRLMIVVGILDGDHVALCDGDLRKISSPKKKKKKHLAKTNKVLYHIKDKLLSGQKVQNAEIRKALLAYEHGQQKLNGTTQK
;
A
#
# COMPACT_ATOMS: atom_id res chain seq x y z
N MET A 1 -11.52 17.84 5.05
CA MET A 1 -11.10 17.03 5.83
C MET A 1 -9.98 16.28 5.41
N SER A 2 -9.00 16.32 6.05
CA SER A 2 -7.87 15.66 5.67
C SER A 2 -8.08 14.21 5.86
N LYS A 3 -7.57 13.42 4.95
CA LYS A 3 -7.69 12.03 5.06
C LYS A 3 -6.46 11.48 5.62
N GLU A 4 -6.59 10.81 6.72
CA GLU A 4 -5.45 10.15 7.33
C GLU A 4 -5.09 8.93 6.50
N ILE A 5 -3.81 8.61 6.49
CA ILE A 5 -3.36 7.36 5.91
C ILE A 5 -3.72 6.25 6.89
N GLU A 6 -4.29 5.16 6.39
CA GLU A 6 -4.71 4.08 7.28
C GLU A 6 -4.11 2.74 6.88
N ILE A 7 -4.12 1.81 7.82
CA ILE A 7 -3.61 0.46 7.57
C ILE A 7 -4.40 -0.17 6.44
N GLY A 8 -3.71 -0.82 5.52
CA GLY A 8 -4.34 -1.46 4.38
C GLY A 8 -4.47 -0.57 3.17
N GLN A 9 -4.13 0.71 3.30
CA GLN A 9 -4.27 1.65 2.20
C GLN A 9 -3.12 1.53 1.22
N ILE A 10 -3.45 1.60 -0.07
CA ILE A 10 -2.43 1.61 -1.10
C ILE A 10 -1.92 3.03 -1.25
N VAL A 11 -0.61 3.19 -1.27
CA VAL A 11 0.04 4.48 -1.43
C VAL A 11 1.14 4.35 -2.47
N ARG A 12 1.55 5.47 -3.05
CA ARG A 12 2.66 5.49 -4.00
C ARG A 12 3.76 6.36 -3.42
N SER A 13 4.98 5.86 -3.47
CA SER A 13 6.12 6.63 -2.96
C SER A 13 6.43 7.79 -3.89
N LYS A 14 6.67 8.96 -3.32
CA LYS A 14 6.98 10.16 -4.08
C LYS A 14 8.46 10.52 -4.03
N ALA A 15 9.23 9.83 -3.22
CA ALA A 15 10.61 10.22 -2.99
C ALA A 15 11.48 9.01 -2.72
N GLY A 16 12.78 9.20 -2.93
CA GLY A 16 13.77 8.19 -2.61
C GLY A 16 13.87 7.13 -3.69
N ARG A 17 14.50 6.03 -3.34
CA ARG A 17 14.73 4.94 -4.29
C ARG A 17 13.45 4.25 -4.70
N ASP A 18 12.43 4.35 -3.86
CA ASP A 18 11.15 3.70 -4.13
C ASP A 18 10.21 4.59 -4.92
N LYS A 19 10.68 5.75 -5.39
CA LYS A 19 9.82 6.72 -6.08
C LYS A 19 9.01 6.05 -7.19
N GLY A 20 7.71 6.25 -7.14
CA GLY A 20 6.80 5.69 -8.13
C GLY A 20 6.28 4.30 -7.79
N ARG A 21 6.84 3.66 -6.78
CA ARG A 21 6.42 2.30 -6.44
C ARG A 21 5.16 2.30 -5.59
N LEU A 22 4.26 1.40 -5.92
CA LEU A 22 3.06 1.19 -5.10
C LEU A 22 3.40 0.32 -3.91
N MET A 23 2.85 0.68 -2.77
CA MET A 23 3.07 -0.06 -1.54
C MET A 23 1.80 -0.04 -0.71
N ILE A 24 1.76 -0.90 0.30
CA ILE A 24 0.61 -0.93 1.18
C ILE A 24 1.07 -0.56 2.59
N VAL A 25 0.22 0.17 3.29
CA VAL A 25 0.50 0.57 4.67
C VAL A 25 0.20 -0.61 5.58
N VAL A 26 1.20 -1.10 6.30
CA VAL A 26 1.01 -2.23 7.19
C VAL A 26 1.10 -1.83 8.67
N GLY A 27 1.49 -0.61 8.95
CA GLY A 27 1.54 -0.13 10.32
C GLY A 27 1.62 1.38 10.39
N ILE A 28 1.09 1.93 11.45
CA ILE A 28 1.20 3.37 11.74
C ILE A 28 2.20 3.48 12.88
N LEU A 29 3.33 4.11 12.62
CA LEU A 29 4.40 4.15 13.60
C LEU A 29 4.29 5.33 14.53
N ASP A 30 3.95 6.50 13.99
CA ASP A 30 3.72 7.69 14.81
C ASP A 30 2.97 8.71 13.94
N GLY A 31 2.90 9.94 14.37
CA GLY A 31 2.15 10.96 13.65
C GLY A 31 2.69 11.26 12.26
N ASP A 32 3.97 10.99 12.03
CA ASP A 32 4.61 11.33 10.75
C ASP A 32 5.06 10.14 9.92
N HIS A 33 5.08 8.95 10.49
CA HIS A 33 5.68 7.79 9.82
C HIS A 33 4.77 6.58 9.79
N VAL A 34 4.91 5.82 8.72
CA VAL A 34 4.17 4.56 8.57
C VAL A 34 5.14 3.47 8.13
N ALA A 35 4.71 2.23 8.28
CA ALA A 35 5.46 1.08 7.80
C ALA A 35 4.79 0.58 6.53
N LEU A 36 5.60 0.36 5.50
CA LEU A 36 5.12 0.00 4.16
C LEU A 36 5.75 -1.29 3.69
N CYS A 37 5.02 -2.03 2.88
CA CYS A 37 5.63 -3.14 2.17
C CYS A 37 4.95 -3.33 0.81
N ASP A 38 5.62 -4.06 -0.08
CA ASP A 38 5.07 -4.36 -1.40
C ASP A 38 5.10 -5.86 -1.67
N GLY A 39 5.59 -6.65 -0.72
CA GLY A 39 5.64 -8.09 -0.87
C GLY A 39 6.78 -8.58 -1.75
N ASP A 40 7.63 -7.69 -2.21
CA ASP A 40 8.72 -8.03 -3.12
C ASP A 40 10.03 -7.48 -2.55
N LEU A 41 10.36 -6.24 -2.84
CA LEU A 41 11.55 -5.62 -2.28
C LEU A 41 11.37 -5.32 -0.80
N ARG A 42 10.17 -4.94 -0.40
CA ARG A 42 9.87 -4.67 1.01
C ARG A 42 8.86 -5.70 1.48
N LYS A 43 9.37 -6.71 2.17
CA LYS A 43 8.53 -7.82 2.60
C LYS A 43 7.82 -7.51 3.90
N ILE A 44 6.73 -8.24 4.14
CA ILE A 44 5.93 -8.03 5.34
C ILE A 44 6.75 -8.25 6.62
N SER A 45 7.75 -9.09 6.56
CA SER A 45 8.59 -9.36 7.72
C SER A 45 9.57 -8.22 8.02
N SER A 46 9.76 -7.32 7.07
CA SER A 46 10.73 -6.26 7.22
C SER A 46 10.25 -5.01 6.48
N PRO A 47 9.17 -4.41 6.95
CA PRO A 47 8.57 -3.27 6.23
C PRO A 47 9.49 -2.05 6.30
N LYS A 48 9.28 -1.14 5.35
CA LYS A 48 10.06 0.07 5.30
C LYS A 48 9.36 1.18 6.05
N LYS A 49 10.10 1.89 6.89
CA LYS A 49 9.59 3.09 7.56
C LYS A 49 9.67 4.26 6.58
N LYS A 50 8.60 5.02 6.47
CA LYS A 50 8.57 6.14 5.54
C LYS A 50 7.74 7.27 6.11
N LYS A 51 8.15 8.50 5.81
CA LYS A 51 7.38 9.68 6.23
C LYS A 51 6.12 9.80 5.38
N LYS A 52 5.02 10.13 6.02
CA LYS A 52 3.74 10.28 5.32
C LYS A 52 3.82 11.33 4.23
N LYS A 53 4.56 12.41 4.45
CA LYS A 53 4.64 13.48 3.47
C LYS A 53 5.31 13.07 2.17
N HIS A 54 6.02 11.94 2.18
CA HIS A 54 6.65 11.43 0.97
C HIS A 54 5.78 10.42 0.24
N LEU A 55 4.49 10.36 0.58
CA LEU A 55 3.57 9.39 0.00
C LEU A 55 2.40 10.08 -0.66
N ALA A 56 2.00 9.54 -1.81
CA ALA A 56 0.77 9.95 -2.46
C ALA A 56 -0.28 8.92 -2.10
N LYS A 57 -1.35 9.36 -1.46
CA LYS A 57 -2.42 8.46 -1.06
C LYS A 57 -3.29 8.12 -2.26
N THR A 58 -3.82 6.90 -2.26
CA THR A 58 -4.86 6.55 -3.20
C THR A 58 -6.16 6.42 -2.42
N ASN A 59 -7.25 6.19 -3.12
CA ASN A 59 -8.53 5.97 -2.45
C ASN A 59 -8.77 4.52 -2.11
N LYS A 60 -7.81 3.66 -2.42
CA LYS A 60 -8.01 2.23 -2.25
C LYS A 60 -7.48 1.74 -0.92
N VAL A 61 -8.34 1.10 -0.17
CA VAL A 61 -7.96 0.41 1.07
C VAL A 61 -8.28 -1.07 0.87
N LEU A 62 -7.30 -1.92 1.11
CA LEU A 62 -7.50 -3.36 0.96
C LEU A 62 -8.02 -3.91 2.28
N TYR A 63 -9.34 -3.90 2.42
CA TYR A 63 -9.96 -4.22 3.71
C TYR A 63 -9.67 -5.62 4.20
N HIS A 64 -9.55 -6.59 3.31
CA HIS A 64 -9.25 -7.94 3.75
C HIS A 64 -7.84 -8.02 4.36
N ILE A 65 -6.90 -7.26 3.82
CA ILE A 65 -5.54 -7.23 4.39
C ILE A 65 -5.54 -6.42 5.68
N LYS A 66 -6.26 -5.30 5.68
CA LYS A 66 -6.39 -4.48 6.88
C LYS A 66 -6.95 -5.32 8.03
N ASP A 67 -8.00 -6.09 7.78
CA ASP A 67 -8.60 -6.91 8.81
C ASP A 67 -7.63 -7.95 9.34
N LYS A 68 -6.85 -8.57 8.47
CA LYS A 68 -5.85 -9.53 8.92
C LYS A 68 -4.78 -8.88 9.78
N LEU A 69 -4.31 -7.71 9.35
CA LEU A 69 -3.28 -7.01 10.12
C LEU A 69 -3.78 -6.60 11.49
N LEU A 70 -5.00 -6.09 11.56
CA LEU A 70 -5.55 -5.62 12.82
C LEU A 70 -5.90 -6.76 13.77
N SER A 71 -6.24 -7.92 13.24
CA SER A 71 -6.60 -9.07 14.07
C SER A 71 -5.40 -9.98 14.36
N GLY A 72 -4.21 -9.60 13.90
CA GLY A 72 -3.02 -10.41 14.15
C GLY A 72 -2.87 -11.63 13.29
N GLN A 73 -3.65 -11.73 12.22
CA GLN A 73 -3.53 -12.85 11.31
C GLN A 73 -2.35 -12.64 10.38
N LYS A 74 -1.80 -13.74 9.91
CA LYS A 74 -0.66 -13.69 9.04
C LYS A 74 -1.05 -13.21 7.64
N VAL A 75 -0.24 -12.31 7.08
CA VAL A 75 -0.41 -11.81 5.73
C VAL A 75 0.78 -12.28 4.92
N GLN A 76 0.52 -12.84 3.75
CA GLN A 76 1.57 -13.37 2.89
C GLN A 76 2.07 -12.29 1.93
N ASN A 77 3.36 -12.32 1.63
CA ASN A 77 3.91 -11.39 0.65
C ASN A 77 3.23 -11.56 -0.70
N ALA A 78 2.88 -12.79 -1.06
CA ALA A 78 2.22 -13.05 -2.35
C ALA A 78 0.87 -12.36 -2.45
N GLU A 79 0.09 -12.32 -1.37
CA GLU A 79 -1.21 -11.67 -1.46
C GLU A 79 -1.05 -10.16 -1.58
N ILE A 80 -0.01 -9.59 -0.97
CA ILE A 80 0.27 -8.17 -1.13
C ILE A 80 0.67 -7.86 -2.57
N ARG A 81 1.58 -8.66 -3.13
CA ARG A 81 2.00 -8.46 -4.52
C ARG A 81 0.83 -8.54 -5.47
N LYS A 82 -0.01 -9.55 -5.29
CA LYS A 82 -1.16 -9.73 -6.18
C LYS A 82 -2.13 -8.57 -6.09
N ALA A 83 -2.37 -8.10 -4.87
CA ALA A 83 -3.30 -6.99 -4.68
C ALA A 83 -2.78 -5.71 -5.31
N LEU A 84 -1.47 -5.45 -5.19
CA LEU A 84 -0.89 -4.26 -5.79
C LEU A 84 -0.89 -4.34 -7.31
N LEU A 85 -0.62 -5.53 -7.85
CA LEU A 85 -0.68 -5.72 -9.30
C LEU A 85 -2.09 -5.54 -9.83
N ALA A 86 -3.06 -6.07 -9.11
CA ALA A 86 -4.46 -5.93 -9.52
C ALA A 86 -4.88 -4.46 -9.51
N TYR A 87 -4.43 -3.71 -8.53
CA TYR A 87 -4.73 -2.29 -8.48
C TYR A 87 -4.11 -1.56 -9.67
N GLU A 88 -2.85 -1.86 -9.95
CA GLU A 88 -2.14 -1.22 -11.06
C GLU A 88 -2.82 -1.53 -12.39
N HIS A 89 -3.21 -2.78 -12.61
CA HIS A 89 -3.90 -3.17 -13.82
C HIS A 89 -5.28 -2.54 -13.91
N GLY A 90 -5.96 -2.41 -12.79
CA GLY A 90 -7.24 -1.76 -12.75
C GLY A 90 -7.16 -0.30 -13.14
N GLN A 91 -6.11 0.39 -12.70
CA GLN A 91 -5.91 1.78 -13.09
C GLN A 91 -5.67 1.90 -14.58
N GLN A 92 -4.89 0.98 -15.14
CA GLN A 92 -4.64 0.97 -16.57
C GLN A 92 -5.91 0.73 -17.34
N LYS A 93 -6.74 -0.19 -16.91
CA LYS A 93 -7.99 -0.46 -17.57
C LYS A 93 -8.91 0.73 -17.52
N LEU A 94 -8.99 1.39 -16.39
CA LEU A 94 -9.83 2.55 -16.27
C LEU A 94 -9.39 3.64 -17.22
N ASN A 95 -8.10 3.76 -17.40
CA ASN A 95 -7.59 4.76 -18.29
C ASN A 95 -7.74 4.37 -19.73
N GLY A 96 -7.72 3.12 -20.00
CA GLY A 96 -7.68 2.65 -21.34
C GLY A 96 -8.94 2.27 -21.93
N THR A 97 -9.81 1.69 -21.39
CA THR A 97 -10.84 1.29 -22.05
C THR A 97 -11.79 0.59 -21.64
N THR A 98 -12.26 0.35 -21.76
CA THR A 98 -13.01 -0.20 -21.33
C THR A 98 -13.42 -1.26 -21.67
N GLN A 99 -13.65 -1.84 -21.86
CA GLN A 99 -13.90 -2.84 -22.15
C GLN A 99 -14.54 -3.51 -21.84
N LYS A 100 -14.76 -3.40 -21.85
CA LYS A 100 -15.34 -4.08 -21.78
C LYS A 100 -15.77 -4.38 -21.52
#